data_9a1b961a974b3f570d7a2130e9d5e7a1
#
_entry.id   9a1b961a974b3f570d7a2130e9d5e7a1
#
_cell.length_a   1.000
_cell.length_b   1.000
_cell.length_c   1.000
_cell.angle_alpha   90.00
_cell.angle_beta   90.00
_cell.angle_gamma   90.00
#
_symmetry.space_group_name_H-M   'P 1'
#
loop_
_entity.id
_entity.type
_entity.pdbx_description
1 polymer ?
#
loop_
_entity_poly.entity_id
_entity_poly.type
_entity_poly.pdbx_seq_one_letter_code
_entity_poly.pdbx_strand_id
1 'polypeptide(L)'
;MKRFDTTFRLASSSSLALTLLVARPAQAQVVASPPTQGAVASQLPLSGESLQGGAVIVGQAPVPGTTTSVNTLNVTTQTLGPFSGSVNGSARRPLSGALGIADAIDRGLEFNLGAEGIAQAIRQAQGQATIARSELLPHIGATASQTRLQINLAVFGLQANTFGGVPIPAVVGPYNYFDVRARVTQTILDLTAWRNYQSAEEIVRADEHIMKDARDLVVLAVGASYLQASAAKERVTAEQAQLDTATALFQQASQQHDVGLLAQTDVNRSRIQMLTERQRLETLRNDLAKQKINLARLTGLPADDHFDVSDIVGFSSGSAIDVGAALKAALGQREDLKANDAQLRAAQLTRMAARAERLPTLSVNGDYGVNGTSTDEAHRTFSATALVSVPLWLGGRTEGSVQVADAALRQRAAERENAMGRVEAEVRGAVLDMQAAGSQVSVADDNLKVAKENLELIRQKLQAGVSDNVELVQAQEAVATAQLDVINSVLAHNVAKLAFARALGEAASNWRTYLKIP
;
A
#
# COMPACT_ATOMS: atom_id res chain seq x y z
N MET A 1 -4.81 1.91 -63.72
CA MET A 1 -4.02 1.62 -64.95
C MET A 1 -2.85 0.74 -64.56
N LYS A 2 -2.83 -0.50 -65.20
CA LYS A 2 -1.74 -1.50 -65.32
C LYS A 2 -1.07 -1.97 -64.00
N ARG A 3 -1.41 -3.12 -63.45
CA ARG A 3 -1.12 -4.55 -63.80
C ARG A 3 0.28 -4.79 -64.34
N PHE A 4 1.07 -5.57 -63.57
CA PHE A 4 1.78 -6.73 -64.13
C PHE A 4 2.07 -7.76 -63.02
N ASP A 5 1.43 -8.94 -63.17
CA ASP A 5 1.75 -10.25 -62.58
C ASP A 5 3.03 -10.78 -63.23
N THR A 6 3.84 -11.53 -62.48
CA THR A 6 4.50 -12.70 -63.10
C THR A 6 4.82 -13.74 -62.02
N THR A 7 4.10 -14.82 -62.11
CA THR A 7 4.34 -16.15 -61.56
C THR A 7 5.57 -16.80 -62.14
N PHE A 8 6.36 -17.54 -61.35
CA PHE A 8 7.12 -18.67 -61.88
C PHE A 8 6.99 -19.87 -60.93
N ARG A 9 6.55 -21.00 -61.49
CA ARG A 9 6.35 -22.32 -60.91
C ARG A 9 7.51 -23.25 -61.25
N LEU A 10 7.77 -24.22 -60.32
CA LEU A 10 8.13 -25.65 -60.50
C LEU A 10 9.58 -26.02 -60.93
N ALA A 11 10.24 -26.82 -60.13
CA ALA A 11 10.51 -28.25 -60.41
C ALA A 11 11.34 -28.86 -59.24
N SER A 12 10.79 -29.80 -58.55
CA SER A 12 10.97 -31.29 -58.64
C SER A 12 12.19 -31.84 -57.90
N SER A 13 11.90 -32.52 -56.81
CA SER A 13 12.36 -33.84 -56.36
C SER A 13 13.80 -34.29 -56.64
N SER A 14 14.54 -34.51 -55.52
CA SER A 14 15.46 -35.66 -55.44
C SER A 14 15.59 -36.07 -53.97
N SER A 15 15.05 -37.24 -53.67
CA SER A 15 15.22 -38.00 -52.44
C SER A 15 16.68 -38.46 -52.32
N LEU A 16 17.42 -37.95 -51.34
CA LEU A 16 18.63 -38.59 -50.89
C LEU A 16 18.40 -39.11 -49.47
N ALA A 17 18.18 -40.40 -49.36
CA ALA A 17 18.20 -41.12 -48.09
C ALA A 17 19.61 -41.07 -47.53
N LEU A 18 19.85 -40.24 -46.53
CA LEU A 18 21.05 -40.24 -45.76
C LEU A 18 20.86 -41.18 -44.57
N THR A 19 21.43 -42.38 -44.62
CA THR A 19 21.56 -43.33 -43.53
C THR A 19 22.33 -42.66 -42.38
N LEU A 20 21.61 -42.32 -41.31
CA LEU A 20 22.17 -41.87 -40.05
C LEU A 20 22.89 -43.06 -39.39
N LEU A 21 24.20 -43.07 -39.50
CA LEU A 21 25.08 -43.85 -38.62
C LEU A 21 24.94 -43.27 -37.21
N VAL A 22 24.29 -43.99 -36.31
CA VAL A 22 24.24 -43.66 -34.89
C VAL A 22 25.63 -43.84 -34.30
N ALA A 23 26.45 -42.82 -34.36
CA ALA A 23 27.65 -42.73 -33.54
C ALA A 23 27.18 -42.45 -32.09
N ARG A 24 27.40 -43.43 -31.21
CA ARG A 24 27.25 -43.21 -29.76
C ARG A 24 28.10 -42.00 -29.37
N PRO A 25 27.56 -41.01 -28.63
CA PRO A 25 28.36 -39.90 -28.16
C PRO A 25 29.42 -40.48 -27.19
N ALA A 26 30.67 -40.25 -27.50
CA ALA A 26 31.74 -40.39 -26.54
C ALA A 26 31.42 -39.46 -25.37
N GLN A 27 31.30 -40.01 -24.17
CA GLN A 27 31.14 -39.18 -22.97
C GLN A 27 32.37 -38.27 -22.86
N ALA A 28 32.11 -36.99 -23.11
CA ALA A 28 33.10 -35.96 -22.90
C ALA A 28 33.58 -36.02 -21.44
N GLN A 29 34.86 -36.03 -21.25
CA GLN A 29 35.47 -35.84 -19.95
C GLN A 29 34.89 -34.61 -19.31
N VAL A 30 34.41 -34.75 -18.07
CA VAL A 30 34.00 -33.62 -17.26
C VAL A 30 35.24 -32.77 -16.99
N VAL A 31 35.50 -31.81 -17.85
CA VAL A 31 36.33 -30.66 -17.50
C VAL A 31 35.59 -30.01 -16.34
N ALA A 32 36.28 -29.80 -15.23
CA ALA A 32 35.74 -29.12 -14.07
C ALA A 32 34.94 -27.90 -14.56
N SER A 33 33.62 -27.88 -14.29
CA SER A 33 32.78 -26.74 -14.65
C SER A 33 33.46 -25.49 -14.15
N PRO A 34 33.59 -24.43 -14.98
CA PRO A 34 34.03 -23.15 -14.47
C PRO A 34 33.13 -22.79 -13.30
N PRO A 35 33.65 -22.11 -12.28
CA PRO A 35 32.83 -21.72 -11.14
C PRO A 35 31.55 -21.08 -11.69
N THR A 36 30.41 -21.60 -11.27
CA THR A 36 29.09 -21.05 -11.59
C THR A 36 29.21 -19.56 -11.40
N GLN A 37 29.15 -18.80 -12.49
CA GLN A 37 29.04 -17.35 -12.38
C GLN A 37 27.91 -17.12 -11.39
N GLY A 38 28.24 -16.42 -10.30
CA GLY A 38 27.28 -16.10 -9.26
C GLY A 38 25.97 -15.66 -9.93
N ALA A 39 24.86 -16.20 -9.48
CA ALA A 39 23.57 -15.84 -9.99
C ALA A 39 23.57 -14.32 -10.15
N VAL A 40 23.42 -13.85 -11.40
CA VAL A 40 23.26 -12.43 -11.69
C VAL A 40 22.15 -12.01 -10.73
N ALA A 41 22.50 -11.16 -9.77
CA ALA A 41 21.52 -10.65 -8.81
C ALA A 41 20.32 -10.22 -9.65
N SER A 42 19.19 -10.88 -9.45
CA SER A 42 18.01 -10.59 -10.23
C SER A 42 17.81 -9.09 -10.08
N GLN A 43 17.91 -8.37 -11.19
CA GLN A 43 17.74 -6.93 -11.20
C GLN A 43 16.47 -6.66 -10.40
N LEU A 44 16.60 -5.89 -9.33
CA LEU A 44 15.47 -5.41 -8.57
C LEU A 44 14.40 -4.97 -9.57
N PRO A 45 13.14 -5.43 -9.48
CA PRO A 45 12.15 -5.06 -10.46
C PRO A 45 12.15 -3.55 -10.59
N LEU A 46 12.46 -3.05 -11.78
CA LEU A 46 12.54 -1.63 -12.10
C LEU A 46 11.17 -0.93 -11.98
N SER A 47 10.11 -1.70 -12.00
CA SER A 47 8.77 -1.27 -11.61
C SER A 47 8.70 -1.24 -10.09
N GLY A 48 8.99 -0.09 -9.50
CA GLY A 48 8.50 0.21 -8.16
C GLY A 48 7.00 0.43 -8.20
N GLU A 49 6.26 -0.53 -8.68
CA GLU A 49 4.90 -0.69 -8.22
C GLU A 49 5.04 -0.91 -6.72
N SER A 50 4.66 0.13 -5.96
CA SER A 50 4.35 -0.08 -4.56
C SER A 50 3.46 -1.32 -4.55
N LEU A 51 3.90 -2.38 -3.92
CA LEU A 51 3.27 -3.71 -3.90
C LEU A 51 1.80 -3.67 -3.47
N GLN A 52 1.24 -2.47 -3.22
CA GLN A 52 -0.10 -2.28 -2.73
C GLN A 52 -0.63 -0.93 -3.16
N GLY A 53 -1.31 -0.89 -4.29
CA GLY A 53 -2.15 0.23 -4.68
C GLY A 53 -3.33 0.44 -3.72
N GLY A 54 -3.04 0.69 -2.45
CA GLY A 54 -4.02 1.09 -1.47
C GLY A 54 -4.12 2.61 -1.48
N ALA A 55 -5.35 3.12 -1.42
CA ALA A 55 -5.63 4.54 -1.30
C ALA A 55 -6.76 4.78 -0.31
N VAL A 56 -6.68 5.89 0.38
CA VAL A 56 -7.79 6.43 1.17
C VAL A 56 -8.21 7.72 0.48
N ILE A 57 -9.39 7.69 -0.13
CA ILE A 57 -9.95 8.81 -0.90
C ILE A 57 -11.09 9.41 -0.08
N VAL A 58 -10.96 10.68 0.25
CA VAL A 58 -12.04 11.48 0.82
C VAL A 58 -12.62 12.33 -0.31
N GLY A 59 -13.90 12.11 -0.59
CA GLY A 59 -14.65 12.90 -1.55
C GLY A 59 -15.71 13.72 -0.83
N GLN A 60 -15.91 14.96 -1.25
CA GLN A 60 -17.01 15.82 -0.83
C GLN A 60 -17.83 16.17 -2.05
N ALA A 61 -19.07 15.68 -2.11
CA ALA A 61 -19.99 15.96 -3.19
C ALA A 61 -21.12 16.87 -2.70
N PRO A 62 -21.42 17.97 -3.40
CA PRO A 62 -22.54 18.82 -3.03
C PRO A 62 -23.87 18.07 -3.21
N VAL A 63 -24.69 18.10 -2.18
CA VAL A 63 -26.08 17.61 -2.20
C VAL A 63 -26.98 18.84 -2.25
N PRO A 64 -27.76 19.00 -3.32
CA PRO A 64 -28.69 20.13 -3.42
C PRO A 64 -29.72 20.09 -2.28
N GLY A 65 -29.92 21.21 -1.63
CA GLY A 65 -30.98 21.39 -0.67
C GLY A 65 -32.36 21.45 -1.34
N THR A 66 -33.38 21.35 -0.53
CA THR A 66 -34.78 21.56 -0.90
C THR A 66 -35.24 22.98 -0.50
N THR A 67 -36.53 23.26 -0.60
CA THR A 67 -37.10 24.53 -0.10
C THR A 67 -36.97 24.68 1.43
N THR A 68 -36.72 23.58 2.14
CA THR A 68 -36.64 23.53 3.61
C THR A 68 -35.28 23.11 4.14
N SER A 69 -34.35 22.73 3.26
CA SER A 69 -32.99 22.33 3.61
C SER A 69 -31.92 23.12 2.85
N VAL A 70 -30.74 23.28 3.42
CA VAL A 70 -29.62 23.93 2.79
C VAL A 70 -28.85 22.94 1.92
N ASN A 71 -28.03 23.45 0.98
CA ASN A 71 -27.06 22.59 0.28
C ASN A 71 -26.06 22.05 1.29
N THR A 72 -25.84 20.75 1.29
CA THR A 72 -24.85 20.10 2.16
C THR A 72 -23.77 19.41 1.35
N LEU A 73 -22.64 19.07 2.00
CA LEU A 73 -21.60 18.24 1.42
C LEU A 73 -21.79 16.80 1.92
N ASN A 74 -21.98 15.88 0.99
CA ASN A 74 -21.93 14.46 1.33
C ASN A 74 -20.47 14.02 1.32
N VAL A 75 -19.98 13.60 2.47
CA VAL A 75 -18.63 13.08 2.63
C VAL A 75 -18.62 11.59 2.40
N THR A 76 -17.87 11.17 1.41
CA THR A 76 -17.59 9.75 1.16
C THR A 76 -16.12 9.47 1.45
N THR A 77 -15.86 8.45 2.24
CA THR A 77 -14.49 7.95 2.45
C THR A 77 -14.42 6.56 1.84
N GLN A 78 -13.59 6.42 0.82
CA GLN A 78 -13.32 5.14 0.18
C GLN A 78 -11.93 4.66 0.57
N THR A 79 -11.87 3.52 1.24
CA THR A 79 -10.63 2.82 1.53
C THR A 79 -10.43 1.72 0.51
N LEU A 80 -9.37 1.80 -0.27
CA LEU A 80 -9.04 0.86 -1.34
C LEU A 80 -7.83 0.01 -0.95
N GLY A 81 -7.84 -1.25 -1.39
CA GLY A 81 -6.73 -2.16 -1.15
C GLY A 81 -6.57 -2.55 0.32
N PRO A 82 -5.34 -2.72 0.80
CA PRO A 82 -5.05 -3.26 2.13
C PRO A 82 -5.52 -2.36 3.28
N PHE A 83 -5.68 -1.05 3.06
CA PHE A 83 -6.17 -0.13 4.09
C PHE A 83 -7.64 -0.38 4.47
N SER A 84 -8.40 -1.14 3.67
CA SER A 84 -9.81 -1.46 3.94
C SER A 84 -10.02 -2.62 4.92
N GLY A 85 -8.97 -3.23 5.45
CA GLY A 85 -9.05 -4.40 6.31
C GLY A 85 -8.07 -4.38 7.46
N SER A 86 -8.20 -5.37 8.32
CA SER A 86 -7.28 -5.63 9.43
C SER A 86 -6.78 -7.08 9.42
N VAL A 87 -5.62 -7.30 10.02
CA VAL A 87 -5.10 -8.65 10.25
C VAL A 87 -5.88 -9.33 11.37
N ASN A 88 -6.29 -10.57 11.14
CA ASN A 88 -6.89 -11.41 12.15
C ASN A 88 -5.77 -12.03 13.02
N GLY A 89 -5.12 -11.20 13.84
CA GLY A 89 -4.17 -11.72 14.82
C GLY A 89 -4.88 -12.58 15.88
N SER A 90 -4.18 -13.53 16.47
CA SER A 90 -4.62 -14.35 17.59
C SER A 90 -5.01 -13.54 18.86
N ALA A 91 -4.93 -12.23 18.78
CA ALA A 91 -5.22 -11.26 19.83
C ALA A 91 -6.32 -10.27 19.44
N ARG A 92 -7.39 -10.72 18.77
CA ARG A 92 -8.61 -9.92 18.75
C ARG A 92 -9.03 -9.70 20.21
N ARG A 93 -8.68 -8.55 20.74
CA ARG A 93 -9.14 -8.13 22.06
C ARG A 93 -10.56 -7.58 21.87
N PRO A 94 -11.61 -8.31 22.29
CA PRO A 94 -12.95 -7.77 22.26
C PRO A 94 -12.98 -6.52 23.12
N LEU A 95 -13.69 -5.51 22.67
CA LEU A 95 -13.90 -4.28 23.42
C LEU A 95 -15.28 -4.35 24.06
N SER A 96 -15.34 -4.63 25.34
CA SER A 96 -16.58 -4.49 26.11
C SER A 96 -16.66 -3.04 26.60
N GLY A 97 -17.46 -2.20 25.91
CA GLY A 97 -17.66 -0.83 26.37
C GLY A 97 -17.67 0.22 25.27
N ALA A 98 -17.29 1.44 25.63
CA ALA A 98 -17.24 2.57 24.74
C ALA A 98 -15.90 2.64 24.02
N LEU A 99 -15.92 2.79 22.69
CA LEU A 99 -14.75 3.02 21.85
C LEU A 99 -14.56 4.52 21.65
N GLY A 100 -13.45 5.07 22.13
CA GLY A 100 -13.02 6.43 21.84
C GLY A 100 -12.29 6.53 20.48
N ILE A 101 -12.22 7.74 19.91
CA ILE A 101 -11.51 7.97 18.65
C ILE A 101 -10.02 7.68 18.79
N ALA A 102 -9.41 8.00 19.94
CA ALA A 102 -8.02 7.72 20.21
C ALA A 102 -7.74 6.20 20.19
N ASP A 103 -8.57 5.44 20.92
CA ASP A 103 -8.45 3.98 20.97
C ASP A 103 -8.68 3.35 19.58
N ALA A 104 -9.62 3.90 18.80
CA ALA A 104 -9.89 3.44 17.45
C ALA A 104 -8.67 3.66 16.53
N ILE A 105 -8.05 4.83 16.58
CA ILE A 105 -6.85 5.16 15.80
C ILE A 105 -5.67 4.30 16.23
N ASP A 106 -5.41 4.17 17.52
CA ASP A 106 -4.30 3.36 18.04
C ASP A 106 -4.46 1.89 17.61
N ARG A 107 -5.67 1.34 17.71
CA ARG A 107 -5.97 -0.01 17.20
C ARG A 107 -5.82 -0.12 15.69
N GLY A 108 -6.25 0.89 14.94
CA GLY A 108 -6.04 0.94 13.49
C GLY A 108 -4.57 0.91 13.12
N LEU A 109 -3.72 1.66 13.81
CA LEU A 109 -2.28 1.67 13.60
C LEU A 109 -1.61 0.32 13.96
N GLU A 110 -2.19 -0.44 14.89
CA GLU A 110 -1.68 -1.75 15.32
C GLU A 110 -2.15 -2.89 14.40
N PHE A 111 -3.42 -2.87 13.96
CA PHE A 111 -4.05 -4.03 13.30
C PHE A 111 -4.39 -3.83 11.83
N ASN A 112 -4.25 -2.64 11.26
CA ASN A 112 -4.59 -2.41 9.86
C ASN A 112 -3.67 -3.20 8.91
N LEU A 113 -4.28 -3.91 7.95
CA LEU A 113 -3.56 -4.75 7.00
C LEU A 113 -2.57 -3.95 6.13
N GLY A 114 -2.86 -2.67 5.84
CA GLY A 114 -1.97 -1.79 5.10
C GLY A 114 -0.66 -1.54 5.85
N ALA A 115 -0.72 -1.23 7.14
CA ALA A 115 0.46 -1.02 7.98
C ALA A 115 1.28 -2.31 8.12
N GLU A 116 0.62 -3.45 8.40
CA GLU A 116 1.31 -4.74 8.51
C GLU A 116 1.96 -5.18 7.19
N GLY A 117 1.27 -5.00 6.07
CA GLY A 117 1.80 -5.33 4.75
C GLY A 117 3.10 -4.59 4.43
N ILE A 118 3.17 -3.29 4.74
CA ILE A 118 4.36 -2.48 4.53
C ILE A 118 5.48 -2.88 5.51
N ALA A 119 5.15 -3.26 6.75
CA ALA A 119 6.14 -3.78 7.69
C ALA A 119 6.83 -5.05 7.16
N GLN A 120 6.08 -5.94 6.48
CA GLN A 120 6.66 -7.10 5.82
C GLN A 120 7.48 -6.72 4.56
N ALA A 121 7.06 -5.71 3.80
CA ALA A 121 7.83 -5.19 2.67
C ALA A 121 9.19 -4.62 3.11
N ILE A 122 9.25 -3.89 4.23
CA ILE A 122 10.52 -3.44 4.83
C ILE A 122 11.44 -4.63 5.16
N ARG A 123 10.90 -5.69 5.78
CA ARG A 123 11.68 -6.91 6.09
C ARG A 123 12.21 -7.58 4.81
N GLN A 124 11.40 -7.59 3.75
CA GLN A 124 11.80 -8.10 2.44
C GLN A 124 12.94 -7.26 1.85
N ALA A 125 12.82 -5.93 1.87
CA ALA A 125 13.85 -5.02 1.39
C ALA A 125 15.16 -5.16 2.21
N GLN A 126 15.08 -5.30 3.53
CA GLN A 126 16.22 -5.57 4.41
C GLN A 126 16.89 -6.91 4.07
N GLY A 127 16.10 -7.94 3.77
CA GLY A 127 16.60 -9.22 3.28
C GLY A 127 17.37 -9.07 1.97
N GLN A 128 16.83 -8.30 1.02
CA GLN A 128 17.48 -8.01 -0.26
C GLN A 128 18.76 -7.20 -0.08
N ALA A 129 18.79 -6.21 0.81
CA ALA A 129 19.98 -5.46 1.16
C ALA A 129 21.06 -6.37 1.79
N THR A 130 20.66 -7.33 2.63
CA THR A 130 21.55 -8.34 3.19
C THR A 130 22.13 -9.25 2.12
N ILE A 131 21.34 -9.68 1.13
CA ILE A 131 21.80 -10.44 -0.03
C ILE A 131 22.79 -9.62 -0.85
N ALA A 132 22.48 -8.35 -1.15
CA ALA A 132 23.40 -7.48 -1.87
C ALA A 132 24.71 -7.25 -1.10
N ARG A 133 24.65 -7.15 0.22
CA ARG A 133 25.82 -7.05 1.10
C ARG A 133 26.66 -8.33 1.08
N SER A 134 26.05 -9.51 0.95
CA SER A 134 26.76 -10.78 0.98
C SER A 134 27.77 -10.90 -0.16
N GLU A 135 27.53 -10.26 -1.31
CA GLU A 135 28.49 -10.23 -2.42
C GLU A 135 29.84 -9.56 -2.05
N LEU A 136 29.84 -8.76 -0.98
CA LEU A 136 31.03 -8.08 -0.46
C LEU A 136 31.70 -8.84 0.69
N LEU A 137 31.09 -9.92 1.17
CA LEU A 137 31.57 -10.70 2.30
C LEU A 137 32.23 -12.02 1.87
N PRO A 138 33.08 -12.64 2.73
CA PRO A 138 33.63 -13.94 2.42
C PRO A 138 32.56 -15.01 2.31
N HIS A 139 32.61 -15.77 1.21
CA HIS A 139 31.81 -16.98 1.05
C HIS A 139 32.65 -18.20 1.42
N ILE A 140 32.21 -18.96 2.41
CA ILE A 140 32.90 -20.17 2.89
C ILE A 140 32.00 -21.37 2.58
N GLY A 141 32.57 -22.33 1.85
CA GLY A 141 31.90 -23.58 1.53
C GLY A 141 32.82 -24.78 1.79
N ALA A 142 32.22 -25.93 2.06
CA ALA A 142 32.95 -27.20 2.13
C ALA A 142 32.38 -28.17 1.11
N THR A 143 33.27 -28.90 0.43
CA THR A 143 32.89 -29.93 -0.55
C THR A 143 33.60 -31.23 -0.21
N ALA A 144 32.88 -32.35 -0.30
CA ALA A 144 33.43 -33.69 -0.23
C ALA A 144 32.99 -34.45 -1.48
N SER A 145 33.93 -35.01 -2.19
CA SER A 145 33.64 -35.78 -3.40
C SER A 145 34.46 -37.02 -3.47
N GLN A 146 33.89 -38.09 -4.00
CA GLN A 146 34.60 -39.31 -4.39
C GLN A 146 34.28 -39.59 -5.85
N THR A 147 35.31 -39.60 -6.67
CA THR A 147 35.21 -39.80 -8.12
C THR A 147 35.96 -41.05 -8.51
N ARG A 148 35.40 -41.87 -9.35
CA ARG A 148 36.12 -42.98 -10.01
C ARG A 148 36.43 -42.58 -11.44
N LEU A 149 37.71 -42.50 -11.77
CA LEU A 149 38.18 -41.90 -13.00
C LEU A 149 39.06 -42.86 -13.78
N GLN A 150 38.95 -42.88 -15.09
CA GLN A 150 39.82 -43.54 -16.02
C GLN A 150 40.21 -42.55 -17.13
N ILE A 151 41.48 -42.34 -17.34
CA ILE A 151 42.01 -41.33 -18.26
C ILE A 151 42.70 -42.01 -19.42
N ASN A 152 42.37 -41.66 -20.65
CA ASN A 152 43.07 -42.05 -21.85
C ASN A 152 44.18 -41.04 -22.16
N LEU A 153 45.44 -41.36 -21.83
CA LEU A 153 46.57 -40.49 -22.02
C LEU A 153 46.95 -40.32 -23.51
N ALA A 154 46.52 -41.24 -24.37
CA ALA A 154 46.81 -41.14 -25.82
C ALA A 154 46.09 -39.92 -26.44
N VAL A 155 44.96 -39.45 -25.88
CA VAL A 155 44.29 -38.22 -26.32
C VAL A 155 45.15 -36.98 -26.10
N PHE A 156 46.04 -37.01 -25.11
CA PHE A 156 46.95 -35.90 -24.80
C PHE A 156 48.27 -36.02 -25.54
N GLY A 157 48.39 -36.97 -26.51
CA GLY A 157 49.61 -37.20 -27.26
C GLY A 157 50.70 -37.94 -26.50
N LEU A 158 50.41 -38.47 -25.30
CA LEU A 158 51.35 -39.24 -24.48
C LEU A 158 51.31 -40.71 -24.91
N GLN A 159 52.26 -41.11 -25.76
CA GLN A 159 52.46 -42.52 -26.23
C GLN A 159 53.58 -43.19 -25.49
N ALA A 160 53.63 -44.52 -25.56
CA ALA A 160 54.52 -45.37 -24.77
C ALA A 160 56.02 -45.02 -24.81
N ASN A 161 56.47 -44.19 -25.75
CA ASN A 161 57.89 -43.81 -25.91
C ASN A 161 58.17 -42.31 -25.80
N THR A 162 57.20 -41.52 -25.27
CA THR A 162 57.30 -40.04 -25.26
C THR A 162 58.36 -39.50 -24.28
N PHE A 163 58.70 -40.26 -23.25
CA PHE A 163 59.64 -39.84 -22.20
C PHE A 163 60.78 -40.86 -22.03
N GLY A 164 61.74 -40.85 -22.94
CA GLY A 164 63.06 -41.49 -22.71
C GLY A 164 63.06 -42.96 -22.29
N GLY A 165 62.12 -43.79 -22.76
CA GLY A 165 62.10 -45.24 -22.49
C GLY A 165 61.26 -45.71 -21.31
N VAL A 166 60.55 -44.79 -20.63
CA VAL A 166 59.57 -45.16 -19.60
C VAL A 166 58.24 -45.52 -20.29
N PRO A 167 57.73 -46.76 -20.13
CA PRO A 167 56.48 -47.18 -20.74
C PRO A 167 55.29 -46.48 -20.02
N ILE A 168 54.62 -45.54 -20.70
CA ILE A 168 53.41 -44.89 -20.21
C ILE A 168 52.24 -45.69 -20.79
N PRO A 169 51.29 -46.19 -19.95
CA PRO A 169 50.12 -46.88 -20.44
C PRO A 169 49.18 -45.88 -21.16
N ALA A 170 48.61 -46.27 -22.30
CA ALA A 170 47.70 -45.47 -23.05
C ALA A 170 46.43 -45.08 -22.23
N VAL A 171 46.06 -45.92 -21.27
CA VAL A 171 44.92 -45.73 -20.39
C VAL A 171 45.39 -45.93 -18.94
N VAL A 172 45.13 -44.92 -18.10
CA VAL A 172 45.40 -44.94 -16.65
C VAL A 172 44.06 -45.05 -15.89
N GLY A 173 44.00 -46.02 -14.97
CA GLY A 173 42.82 -46.27 -14.18
C GLY A 173 42.09 -47.58 -14.57
N PRO A 174 40.91 -47.85 -13.98
CA PRO A 174 40.14 -46.93 -13.12
C PRO A 174 40.76 -46.77 -11.73
N TYR A 175 40.90 -45.52 -11.28
CA TYR A 175 41.34 -45.20 -9.92
C TYR A 175 40.28 -44.33 -9.22
N ASN A 176 40.23 -44.42 -7.89
CA ASN A 176 39.40 -43.57 -7.07
C ASN A 176 40.13 -42.26 -6.79
N TYR A 177 39.40 -41.16 -6.75
CA TYR A 177 39.87 -39.85 -6.33
C TYR A 177 38.94 -39.32 -5.26
N PHE A 178 39.45 -39.17 -4.07
CA PHE A 178 38.77 -38.61 -2.92
C PHE A 178 39.29 -37.19 -2.71
N ASP A 179 38.36 -36.25 -2.51
CA ASP A 179 38.68 -34.85 -2.30
C ASP A 179 37.69 -34.23 -1.29
N VAL A 180 38.21 -33.75 -0.16
CA VAL A 180 37.48 -33.01 0.85
C VAL A 180 38.20 -31.69 1.09
N ARG A 181 37.51 -30.58 0.82
CA ARG A 181 38.13 -29.27 0.97
C ARG A 181 37.16 -28.22 1.44
N ALA A 182 37.63 -27.28 2.26
CA ALA A 182 37.01 -26.02 2.53
C ALA A 182 37.49 -24.97 1.53
N ARG A 183 36.62 -24.15 1.02
CA ARG A 183 36.89 -23.11 0.05
C ARG A 183 36.40 -21.78 0.55
N VAL A 184 37.21 -20.74 0.43
CA VAL A 184 36.86 -19.34 0.77
C VAL A 184 36.98 -18.51 -0.50
N THR A 185 35.96 -17.78 -0.82
CA THR A 185 35.98 -16.80 -1.92
C THR A 185 35.60 -15.44 -1.34
N GLN A 186 36.44 -14.43 -1.56
CA GLN A 186 36.22 -13.07 -1.09
C GLN A 186 36.41 -12.08 -2.23
N THR A 187 35.43 -11.30 -2.52
CA THR A 187 35.55 -10.12 -3.38
C THR A 187 36.14 -8.97 -2.55
N ILE A 188 37.30 -8.49 -2.91
CA ILE A 188 38.01 -7.40 -2.23
C ILE A 188 37.63 -6.06 -2.83
N LEU A 189 37.48 -5.99 -4.16
CA LEU A 189 37.10 -4.78 -4.88
C LEU A 189 36.11 -5.15 -5.98
N ASP A 190 34.89 -4.72 -5.80
CA ASP A 190 33.85 -4.72 -6.82
C ASP A 190 32.95 -3.49 -6.60
N LEU A 191 33.17 -2.48 -7.42
CA LEU A 191 32.41 -1.23 -7.30
C LEU A 191 30.96 -1.40 -7.77
N THR A 192 30.66 -2.36 -8.63
CA THR A 192 29.31 -2.72 -9.05
C THR A 192 28.51 -3.28 -7.87
N ALA A 193 29.06 -4.30 -7.20
CA ALA A 193 28.45 -4.89 -6.01
C ALA A 193 28.27 -3.85 -4.87
N TRP A 194 29.29 -3.02 -4.66
CA TRP A 194 29.20 -1.94 -3.66
C TRP A 194 28.05 -0.95 -3.95
N ARG A 195 27.90 -0.50 -5.21
CA ARG A 195 26.82 0.43 -5.60
C ARG A 195 25.45 -0.23 -5.55
N ASN A 196 25.36 -1.51 -5.89
CA ASN A 196 24.12 -2.28 -5.76
C ASN A 196 23.69 -2.41 -4.29
N TYR A 197 24.64 -2.68 -3.38
CA TYR A 197 24.35 -2.68 -1.94
C TYR A 197 23.85 -1.31 -1.45
N GLN A 198 24.53 -0.21 -1.82
CA GLN A 198 24.07 1.13 -1.48
C GLN A 198 22.68 1.44 -2.05
N SER A 199 22.37 0.99 -3.27
CA SER A 199 21.05 1.14 -3.87
C SER A 199 19.99 0.37 -3.08
N ALA A 200 20.29 -0.85 -2.64
CA ALA A 200 19.38 -1.65 -1.81
C ALA A 200 19.11 -0.99 -0.45
N GLU A 201 20.10 -0.33 0.16
CA GLU A 201 19.91 0.45 1.39
C GLU A 201 18.98 1.65 1.17
N GLU A 202 19.08 2.36 0.03
CA GLU A 202 18.15 3.45 -0.28
C GLU A 202 16.72 2.95 -0.51
N ILE A 203 16.53 1.72 -1.04
CA ILE A 203 15.21 1.09 -1.14
C ILE A 203 14.63 0.80 0.26
N VAL A 204 15.44 0.28 1.20
CA VAL A 204 14.99 0.11 2.59
C VAL A 204 14.51 1.44 3.19
N ARG A 205 15.28 2.53 2.98
CA ARG A 205 14.88 3.88 3.44
C ARG A 205 13.59 4.37 2.79
N ALA A 206 13.40 4.08 1.51
CA ALA A 206 12.16 4.41 0.82
C ALA A 206 10.96 3.70 1.45
N ASP A 207 11.09 2.41 1.75
CA ASP A 207 10.02 1.63 2.38
C ASP A 207 9.73 2.08 3.82
N GLU A 208 10.75 2.52 4.56
CA GLU A 208 10.57 3.14 5.89
C GLU A 208 9.76 4.45 5.81
N HIS A 209 9.99 5.26 4.77
CA HIS A 209 9.18 6.47 4.53
C HIS A 209 7.75 6.12 4.09
N ILE A 210 7.57 5.10 3.24
CA ILE A 210 6.25 4.59 2.85
C ILE A 210 5.47 4.10 4.08
N MET A 211 6.14 3.45 5.06
CA MET A 211 5.49 3.05 6.32
C MET A 211 4.95 4.26 7.09
N LYS A 212 5.72 5.34 7.17
CA LYS A 212 5.26 6.55 7.88
C LYS A 212 4.08 7.19 7.15
N ASP A 213 4.11 7.26 5.81
CA ASP A 213 3.00 7.73 4.98
C ASP A 213 1.74 6.86 5.17
N ALA A 214 1.90 5.54 5.22
CA ALA A 214 0.81 4.61 5.46
C ALA A 214 0.14 4.84 6.82
N ARG A 215 0.88 5.22 7.86
CA ARG A 215 0.31 5.56 9.17
C ARG A 215 -0.62 6.77 9.07
N ASP A 216 -0.25 7.79 8.29
CA ASP A 216 -1.12 8.94 8.03
C ASP A 216 -2.40 8.53 7.30
N LEU A 217 -2.31 7.60 6.34
CA LEU A 217 -3.47 7.06 5.63
C LEU A 217 -4.38 6.23 6.56
N VAL A 218 -3.80 5.42 7.44
CA VAL A 218 -4.57 4.65 8.43
C VAL A 218 -5.32 5.57 9.39
N VAL A 219 -4.67 6.64 9.87
CA VAL A 219 -5.32 7.63 10.75
C VAL A 219 -6.49 8.30 10.04
N LEU A 220 -6.31 8.68 8.76
CA LEU A 220 -7.39 9.25 7.96
C LEU A 220 -8.54 8.24 7.78
N ALA A 221 -8.25 6.99 7.43
CA ALA A 221 -9.26 5.95 7.19
C ALA A 221 -10.08 5.65 8.44
N VAL A 222 -9.37 5.37 9.55
CA VAL A 222 -10.00 5.00 10.83
C VAL A 222 -10.72 6.21 11.44
N GLY A 223 -10.08 7.38 11.45
CA GLY A 223 -10.67 8.61 11.96
C GLY A 223 -11.95 9.01 11.20
N ALA A 224 -11.92 8.96 9.86
CA ALA A 224 -13.12 9.24 9.07
C ALA A 224 -14.23 8.20 9.29
N SER A 225 -13.89 6.91 9.38
CA SER A 225 -14.87 5.85 9.69
C SER A 225 -15.48 6.02 11.09
N TYR A 226 -14.65 6.41 12.07
CA TYR A 226 -15.13 6.72 13.42
C TYR A 226 -16.11 7.91 13.43
N LEU A 227 -15.74 9.00 12.75
CA LEU A 227 -16.59 10.20 12.63
C LEU A 227 -17.92 9.87 11.92
N GLN A 228 -17.91 9.00 10.90
CA GLN A 228 -19.13 8.52 10.24
C GLN A 228 -20.02 7.72 11.20
N ALA A 229 -19.43 6.81 12.01
CA ALA A 229 -20.18 6.05 13.01
C ALA A 229 -20.74 6.97 14.12
N SER A 230 -19.97 7.98 14.56
CA SER A 230 -20.42 8.99 15.52
C SER A 230 -21.60 9.81 14.97
N ALA A 231 -21.49 10.31 13.74
CA ALA A 231 -22.59 11.04 13.08
C ALA A 231 -23.83 10.15 12.86
N ALA A 232 -23.65 8.87 12.54
CA ALA A 232 -24.78 7.93 12.42
C ALA A 232 -25.48 7.73 13.77
N LYS A 233 -24.74 7.68 14.87
CA LYS A 233 -25.31 7.64 16.23
C LYS A 233 -26.12 8.90 16.55
N GLU A 234 -25.59 10.07 16.22
CA GLU A 234 -26.29 11.34 16.41
C GLU A 234 -27.59 11.42 15.59
N ARG A 235 -27.58 10.93 14.33
CA ARG A 235 -28.78 10.84 13.49
C ARG A 235 -29.83 9.92 14.13
N VAL A 236 -29.43 8.76 14.67
CA VAL A 236 -30.37 7.88 15.41
C VAL A 236 -30.97 8.58 16.62
N THR A 237 -30.18 9.32 17.38
CA THR A 237 -30.64 10.07 18.57
C THR A 237 -31.61 11.18 18.17
N ALA A 238 -31.31 11.93 17.12
CA ALA A 238 -32.16 12.98 16.60
C ALA A 238 -33.51 12.42 16.11
N GLU A 239 -33.48 11.34 15.34
CA GLU A 239 -34.66 10.69 14.79
C GLU A 239 -35.55 10.06 15.89
N GLN A 240 -34.94 9.50 16.94
CA GLN A 240 -35.71 9.01 18.08
C GLN A 240 -36.52 10.14 18.74
N ALA A 241 -35.94 11.32 18.90
CA ALA A 241 -36.62 12.48 19.44
C ALA A 241 -37.78 12.96 18.52
N GLN A 242 -37.60 12.84 17.18
CA GLN A 242 -38.65 13.13 16.22
C GLN A 242 -39.82 12.13 16.31
N LEU A 243 -39.51 10.82 16.40
CA LEU A 243 -40.52 9.78 16.59
C LEU A 243 -41.30 9.98 17.89
N ASP A 244 -40.61 10.32 18.99
CA ASP A 244 -41.28 10.59 20.28
C ASP A 244 -42.25 11.78 20.15
N THR A 245 -41.83 12.84 19.45
CA THR A 245 -42.68 14.01 19.16
C THR A 245 -43.87 13.64 18.29
N ALA A 246 -43.67 12.92 17.19
CA ALA A 246 -44.73 12.47 16.29
C ALA A 246 -45.71 11.51 16.99
N THR A 247 -45.21 10.68 17.91
CA THR A 247 -46.04 9.77 18.72
C THR A 247 -46.94 10.56 19.68
N ALA A 248 -46.38 11.57 20.36
CA ALA A 248 -47.18 12.44 21.26
C ALA A 248 -48.27 13.19 20.50
N LEU A 249 -47.98 13.71 19.30
CA LEU A 249 -48.98 14.38 18.47
C LEU A 249 -50.06 13.44 17.96
N PHE A 250 -49.75 12.24 17.56
CA PHE A 250 -50.73 11.23 17.20
C PHE A 250 -51.65 10.90 18.37
N GLN A 251 -51.11 10.73 19.57
CA GLN A 251 -51.90 10.49 20.79
C GLN A 251 -52.82 11.67 21.08
N GLN A 252 -52.33 12.92 21.00
CA GLN A 252 -53.12 14.11 21.17
C GLN A 252 -54.26 14.22 20.14
N ALA A 253 -53.94 13.98 18.84
CA ALA A 253 -54.94 13.99 17.77
C ALA A 253 -56.03 12.92 17.98
N SER A 254 -55.67 11.73 18.44
CA SER A 254 -56.63 10.66 18.77
C SER A 254 -57.54 11.08 19.90
N GLN A 255 -57.01 11.62 20.99
CA GLN A 255 -57.81 12.11 22.14
C GLN A 255 -58.78 13.24 21.74
N GLN A 256 -58.34 14.17 20.90
CA GLN A 256 -59.22 15.26 20.40
C GLN A 256 -60.32 14.74 19.47
N HIS A 257 -60.07 13.72 18.69
CA HIS A 257 -61.07 13.05 17.87
C HIS A 257 -62.11 12.33 18.73
N ASP A 258 -61.68 11.60 19.75
CA ASP A 258 -62.57 10.85 20.65
C ASP A 258 -63.61 11.77 21.37
N VAL A 259 -63.23 13.03 21.57
CA VAL A 259 -64.13 14.04 22.14
C VAL A 259 -64.79 14.91 21.04
N GLY A 260 -64.65 14.55 19.76
CA GLY A 260 -65.35 15.22 18.65
C GLY A 260 -64.78 16.57 18.20
N LEU A 261 -63.53 16.91 18.63
CA LEU A 261 -62.89 18.19 18.32
C LEU A 261 -62.00 18.11 17.04
N LEU A 262 -61.70 16.92 16.54
CA LEU A 262 -60.79 16.74 15.39
C LEU A 262 -61.39 15.72 14.40
N ALA A 263 -61.15 15.94 13.10
CA ALA A 263 -61.59 15.02 12.05
C ALA A 263 -60.71 13.74 12.00
N GLN A 264 -61.30 12.60 11.61
CA GLN A 264 -60.54 11.34 11.44
C GLN A 264 -59.38 11.44 10.43
N THR A 265 -59.50 12.31 9.42
CA THR A 265 -58.45 12.59 8.44
C THR A 265 -57.18 13.15 9.07
N ASP A 266 -57.31 13.97 10.12
CA ASP A 266 -56.17 14.57 10.83
C ASP A 266 -55.49 13.56 11.75
N VAL A 267 -56.26 12.67 12.39
CA VAL A 267 -55.73 11.53 13.15
C VAL A 267 -54.94 10.60 12.22
N ASN A 268 -55.48 10.28 11.04
CA ASN A 268 -54.79 9.44 10.07
C ASN A 268 -53.50 10.09 9.57
N ARG A 269 -53.47 11.41 9.36
CA ARG A 269 -52.27 12.16 8.96
C ARG A 269 -51.17 12.08 10.04
N SER A 270 -51.52 12.35 11.30
CA SER A 270 -50.57 12.22 12.42
C SER A 270 -50.05 10.80 12.60
N ARG A 271 -50.90 9.78 12.34
CA ARG A 271 -50.51 8.39 12.36
C ARG A 271 -49.54 8.05 11.24
N ILE A 272 -49.78 8.55 10.02
CA ILE A 272 -48.85 8.36 8.87
C ILE A 272 -47.50 8.98 9.22
N GLN A 273 -47.45 10.19 9.78
CA GLN A 273 -46.22 10.84 10.20
C GLN A 273 -45.45 9.99 11.21
N MET A 274 -46.11 9.53 12.29
CA MET A 274 -45.48 8.65 13.29
C MET A 274 -44.92 7.38 12.67
N LEU A 275 -45.64 6.75 11.73
CA LEU A 275 -45.17 5.54 11.05
C LEU A 275 -43.96 5.81 10.11
N THR A 276 -43.94 6.98 9.48
CA THR A 276 -42.82 7.44 8.64
C THR A 276 -41.56 7.64 9.47
N GLU A 277 -41.66 8.35 10.61
CA GLU A 277 -40.49 8.53 11.50
C GLU A 277 -40.01 7.22 12.10
N ARG A 278 -40.92 6.31 12.42
CA ARG A 278 -40.57 4.97 12.89
C ARG A 278 -39.76 4.19 11.84
N GLN A 279 -40.20 4.22 10.58
CA GLN A 279 -39.47 3.56 9.49
C GLN A 279 -38.12 4.20 9.27
N ARG A 280 -38.02 5.53 9.31
CA ARG A 280 -36.76 6.27 9.17
C ARG A 280 -35.77 5.93 10.28
N LEU A 281 -36.24 5.83 11.52
CA LEU A 281 -35.44 5.40 12.67
C LEU A 281 -34.84 4.00 12.47
N GLU A 282 -35.62 3.01 12.00
CA GLU A 282 -35.12 1.66 11.73
C GLU A 282 -34.07 1.65 10.62
N THR A 283 -34.22 2.50 9.60
CA THR A 283 -33.23 2.69 8.53
C THR A 283 -31.92 3.25 9.08
N LEU A 284 -31.98 4.27 9.93
CA LEU A 284 -30.81 4.89 10.55
C LEU A 284 -30.11 3.96 11.55
N ARG A 285 -30.86 3.13 12.30
CA ARG A 285 -30.28 2.08 13.16
C ARG A 285 -29.50 1.04 12.36
N ASN A 286 -30.04 0.62 11.21
CA ASN A 286 -29.35 -0.30 10.32
C ASN A 286 -28.07 0.34 9.73
N ASP A 287 -28.13 1.65 9.35
CA ASP A 287 -26.94 2.38 8.88
C ASP A 287 -25.87 2.45 9.97
N LEU A 288 -26.23 2.83 11.19
CA LEU A 288 -25.31 2.83 12.34
C LEU A 288 -24.65 1.45 12.57
N ALA A 289 -25.44 0.38 12.49
CA ALA A 289 -24.90 -0.98 12.62
C ALA A 289 -23.85 -1.29 11.53
N LYS A 290 -24.11 -0.91 10.27
CA LYS A 290 -23.18 -1.06 9.17
C LYS A 290 -21.90 -0.23 9.35
N GLN A 291 -22.02 1.03 9.82
CA GLN A 291 -20.86 1.88 10.10
C GLN A 291 -20.00 1.29 11.24
N LYS A 292 -20.61 0.73 12.28
CA LYS A 292 -19.90 0.02 13.34
C LYS A 292 -19.14 -1.22 12.80
N ILE A 293 -19.76 -2.01 11.92
CA ILE A 293 -19.10 -3.16 11.28
C ILE A 293 -17.89 -2.70 10.44
N ASN A 294 -18.03 -1.61 9.69
CA ASN A 294 -16.92 -1.05 8.91
C ASN A 294 -15.78 -0.59 9.82
N LEU A 295 -16.10 0.11 10.91
CA LEU A 295 -15.12 0.55 11.90
C LEU A 295 -14.43 -0.65 12.58
N ALA A 296 -15.18 -1.68 12.97
CA ALA A 296 -14.64 -2.91 13.54
C ALA A 296 -13.63 -3.56 12.59
N ARG A 297 -13.96 -3.62 11.28
CA ARG A 297 -13.07 -4.17 10.25
C ARG A 297 -11.76 -3.40 10.11
N LEU A 298 -11.77 -2.06 10.28
CA LEU A 298 -10.57 -1.22 10.18
C LEU A 298 -9.69 -1.30 11.43
N THR A 299 -10.32 -1.51 12.60
CA THR A 299 -9.66 -1.49 13.92
C THR A 299 -9.32 -2.88 14.47
N GLY A 300 -9.57 -3.95 13.70
CA GLY A 300 -9.31 -5.32 14.13
C GLY A 300 -10.25 -5.83 15.23
N LEU A 301 -11.39 -5.18 15.43
CA LEU A 301 -12.42 -5.68 16.33
C LEU A 301 -13.21 -6.82 15.67
N PRO A 302 -13.76 -7.77 16.44
CA PRO A 302 -14.72 -8.74 15.93
C PRO A 302 -15.95 -8.03 15.34
N ALA A 303 -16.48 -8.52 14.22
CA ALA A 303 -17.63 -7.90 13.56
C ALA A 303 -18.93 -8.00 14.37
N ASP A 304 -18.99 -8.96 15.31
CA ASP A 304 -20.06 -9.22 16.25
C ASP A 304 -19.84 -8.55 17.61
N ASP A 305 -18.80 -7.75 17.76
CA ASP A 305 -18.51 -7.04 19.02
C ASP A 305 -19.51 -5.90 19.24
N HIS A 306 -20.09 -5.87 20.43
CA HIS A 306 -21.08 -4.86 20.83
C HIS A 306 -20.38 -3.69 21.54
N PHE A 307 -19.71 -2.84 20.76
CA PHE A 307 -19.15 -1.59 21.27
C PHE A 307 -20.05 -0.40 20.95
N ASP A 308 -19.95 0.65 21.73
CA ASP A 308 -20.57 1.94 21.45
C ASP A 308 -19.50 3.01 21.17
N VAL A 309 -19.83 3.99 20.34
CA VAL A 309 -18.97 5.12 20.04
C VAL A 309 -19.16 6.18 21.13
N SER A 310 -18.07 6.55 21.84
CA SER A 310 -18.16 7.44 23.01
C SER A 310 -18.03 8.91 22.66
N ASP A 311 -17.11 9.26 21.75
CA ASP A 311 -16.75 10.66 21.52
C ASP A 311 -17.62 11.28 20.42
N ILE A 312 -18.26 12.37 20.76
CA ILE A 312 -18.94 13.25 19.82
C ILE A 312 -18.01 14.41 19.51
N VAL A 313 -17.48 14.45 18.30
CA VAL A 313 -16.57 15.52 17.86
C VAL A 313 -17.38 16.69 17.33
N GLY A 314 -17.57 17.71 18.16
CA GLY A 314 -18.31 18.92 17.81
C GLY A 314 -17.59 19.79 16.77
N PHE A 315 -18.29 20.83 16.32
CA PHE A 315 -17.70 21.86 15.47
C PHE A 315 -16.70 22.72 16.24
N SER A 316 -15.54 22.92 15.65
CA SER A 316 -14.57 23.92 16.15
C SER A 316 -14.05 24.73 14.97
N SER A 317 -14.30 26.06 14.99
CA SER A 317 -13.78 26.92 13.93
C SER A 317 -12.26 26.91 13.92
N GLY A 318 -11.66 26.79 12.74
CA GLY A 318 -10.23 26.93 12.51
C GLY A 318 -9.83 28.39 12.28
N SER A 319 -8.56 28.73 12.51
CA SER A 319 -7.97 29.99 12.04
C SER A 319 -7.83 29.99 10.51
N ALA A 320 -7.76 31.18 9.91
CA ALA A 320 -7.46 31.29 8.48
C ALA A 320 -6.13 30.59 8.15
N ILE A 321 -6.14 29.76 7.09
CA ILE A 321 -4.98 28.98 6.68
C ILE A 321 -4.25 29.75 5.60
N ASP A 322 -2.96 29.95 5.80
CA ASP A 322 -2.06 30.40 4.75
C ASP A 322 -1.69 29.20 3.85
N VAL A 323 -2.21 29.19 2.64
CA VAL A 323 -1.96 28.14 1.64
C VAL A 323 -0.48 28.05 1.29
N GLY A 324 0.24 29.18 1.25
CA GLY A 324 1.67 29.21 0.93
C GLY A 324 2.50 28.52 2.01
N ALA A 325 2.21 28.83 3.28
CA ALA A 325 2.87 28.20 4.43
C ALA A 325 2.53 26.70 4.51
N ALA A 326 1.27 26.32 4.28
CA ALA A 326 0.80 24.93 4.25
C ALA A 326 1.51 24.11 3.16
N LEU A 327 1.61 24.66 1.94
CA LEU A 327 2.31 24.00 0.84
C LEU A 327 3.80 23.82 1.13
N LYS A 328 4.46 24.84 1.67
CA LYS A 328 5.88 24.74 2.04
C LYS A 328 6.10 23.68 3.13
N ALA A 329 5.22 23.60 4.11
CA ALA A 329 5.27 22.57 5.14
C ALA A 329 5.09 21.16 4.55
N ALA A 330 4.07 20.96 3.71
CA ALA A 330 3.79 19.69 3.07
C ALA A 330 4.98 19.20 2.21
N LEU A 331 5.54 20.06 1.36
CA LEU A 331 6.69 19.70 0.51
C LEU A 331 7.94 19.34 1.33
N GLY A 332 8.08 19.84 2.56
CA GLY A 332 9.20 19.50 3.45
C GLY A 332 8.96 18.29 4.35
N GLN A 333 7.72 18.02 4.73
CA GLN A 333 7.39 17.05 5.78
C GLN A 333 6.86 15.73 5.23
N ARG A 334 6.17 15.73 4.10
CA ARG A 334 5.50 14.53 3.56
C ARG A 334 6.45 13.38 3.31
N GLU A 335 6.11 12.25 3.90
CA GLU A 335 6.94 11.05 3.86
C GLU A 335 6.89 10.34 2.48
N ASP A 336 5.80 10.45 1.73
CA ASP A 336 5.72 9.93 0.36
C ASP A 336 6.69 10.65 -0.60
N LEU A 337 6.94 11.95 -0.43
CA LEU A 337 7.96 12.68 -1.19
C LEU A 337 9.38 12.24 -0.80
N LYS A 338 9.64 12.03 0.49
CA LYS A 338 10.93 11.51 0.97
C LYS A 338 11.19 10.08 0.47
N ALA A 339 10.13 9.27 0.36
CA ALA A 339 10.21 7.94 -0.26
C ALA A 339 10.61 8.03 -1.74
N ASN A 340 9.97 8.93 -2.51
CA ASN A 340 10.35 9.18 -3.91
C ASN A 340 11.80 9.68 -4.05
N ASP A 341 12.27 10.53 -3.13
CA ASP A 341 13.65 10.99 -3.10
C ASP A 341 14.63 9.84 -2.84
N ALA A 342 14.32 8.92 -1.93
CA ALA A 342 15.13 7.74 -1.67
C ALA A 342 15.15 6.78 -2.89
N GLN A 343 14.01 6.56 -3.54
CA GLN A 343 13.92 5.77 -4.77
C GLN A 343 14.73 6.40 -5.94
N LEU A 344 14.72 7.73 -6.04
CA LEU A 344 15.54 8.44 -7.02
C LEU A 344 17.03 8.24 -6.75
N ARG A 345 17.48 8.33 -5.47
CA ARG A 345 18.87 8.04 -5.08
C ARG A 345 19.25 6.59 -5.37
N ALA A 346 18.35 5.63 -5.11
CA ALA A 346 18.56 4.22 -5.44
C ALA A 346 18.81 4.04 -6.95
N ALA A 347 18.00 4.67 -7.81
CA ALA A 347 18.17 4.63 -9.26
C ALA A 347 19.48 5.28 -9.72
N GLN A 348 19.91 6.37 -9.09
CA GLN A 348 21.23 6.98 -9.35
C GLN A 348 22.39 6.01 -9.02
N LEU A 349 22.30 5.30 -7.90
CA LEU A 349 23.29 4.31 -7.48
C LEU A 349 23.30 3.10 -8.41
N THR A 350 22.14 2.62 -8.85
CA THR A 350 22.02 1.54 -9.86
C THR A 350 22.66 1.96 -11.18
N ARG A 351 22.46 3.21 -11.62
CA ARG A 351 23.15 3.74 -12.80
C ARG A 351 24.68 3.77 -12.61
N MET A 352 25.15 4.14 -11.42
CA MET A 352 26.58 4.11 -11.10
C MET A 352 27.11 2.68 -11.10
N ALA A 353 26.34 1.70 -10.60
CA ALA A 353 26.67 0.28 -10.65
C ALA A 353 26.83 -0.21 -12.09
N ALA A 354 25.86 0.09 -12.97
CA ALA A 354 25.94 -0.26 -14.39
C ALA A 354 27.18 0.32 -15.09
N ARG A 355 27.57 1.54 -14.76
CA ARG A 355 28.82 2.15 -15.27
C ARG A 355 30.07 1.50 -14.71
N ALA A 356 30.01 1.00 -13.46
CA ALA A 356 31.12 0.34 -12.81
C ALA A 356 31.43 -1.05 -13.37
N GLU A 357 30.52 -1.66 -14.16
CA GLU A 357 30.79 -2.95 -14.86
C GLU A 357 32.03 -2.91 -15.76
N ARG A 358 32.54 -1.72 -16.12
CA ARG A 358 33.78 -1.53 -16.90
C ARG A 358 35.05 -1.52 -16.04
N LEU A 359 34.90 -1.46 -14.74
CA LEU A 359 36.03 -1.32 -13.84
C LEU A 359 36.57 -2.68 -13.45
N PRO A 360 37.89 -2.76 -13.15
CA PRO A 360 38.49 -3.99 -12.67
C PRO A 360 37.88 -4.48 -11.37
N THR A 361 37.77 -5.79 -11.23
CA THR A 361 37.38 -6.45 -9.96
C THR A 361 38.59 -7.21 -9.41
N LEU A 362 38.72 -7.23 -8.08
CA LEU A 362 39.72 -7.98 -7.35
C LEU A 362 39.05 -9.00 -6.44
N SER A 363 39.36 -10.27 -6.60
CA SER A 363 38.89 -11.35 -5.73
C SER A 363 40.06 -12.19 -5.21
N VAL A 364 39.87 -12.77 -4.05
CA VAL A 364 40.80 -13.73 -3.44
C VAL A 364 40.04 -15.04 -3.24
N ASN A 365 40.64 -16.11 -3.75
CA ASN A 365 40.11 -17.45 -3.59
C ASN A 365 41.15 -18.27 -2.84
N GLY A 366 40.74 -19.00 -1.82
CA GLY A 366 41.58 -19.92 -1.08
C GLY A 366 40.86 -21.23 -0.88
N ASP A 367 41.62 -22.33 -0.95
CA ASP A 367 41.11 -23.62 -0.53
C ASP A 367 42.12 -24.34 0.32
N TYR A 368 41.61 -25.14 1.26
CA TYR A 368 42.41 -26.04 2.09
C TYR A 368 41.67 -27.36 2.22
N GLY A 369 42.35 -28.45 1.96
CA GLY A 369 41.71 -29.76 2.01
C GLY A 369 42.66 -30.92 1.99
N VAL A 370 42.11 -32.12 1.84
CA VAL A 370 42.82 -33.39 1.68
C VAL A 370 42.30 -34.07 0.42
N ASN A 371 43.21 -34.61 -0.37
CA ASN A 371 42.86 -35.42 -1.53
C ASN A 371 43.77 -36.63 -1.64
N GLY A 372 43.29 -37.69 -2.27
CA GLY A 372 44.04 -38.94 -2.45
C GLY A 372 43.24 -39.99 -3.21
N THR A 373 43.85 -41.17 -3.36
CA THR A 373 43.22 -42.35 -3.97
C THR A 373 42.29 -43.08 -3.00
N SER A 374 42.57 -42.94 -1.71
CA SER A 374 41.79 -43.47 -0.57
C SER A 374 41.89 -42.50 0.61
N THR A 375 41.10 -42.74 1.65
CA THR A 375 41.15 -41.94 2.89
C THR A 375 42.50 -42.07 3.60
N ASP A 376 43.15 -43.21 3.49
CA ASP A 376 44.42 -43.52 4.17
C ASP A 376 45.63 -42.93 3.42
N GLU A 377 45.49 -42.67 2.11
CA GLU A 377 46.51 -42.11 1.25
C GLU A 377 46.25 -40.64 0.89
N ALA A 378 45.38 -39.99 1.67
CA ALA A 378 45.04 -38.61 1.42
C ALA A 378 46.09 -37.63 1.98
N HIS A 379 46.52 -36.69 1.16
CA HIS A 379 47.48 -35.65 1.52
C HIS A 379 46.81 -34.28 1.62
N ARG A 380 47.36 -33.42 2.49
CA ARG A 380 46.88 -32.05 2.65
C ARG A 380 47.32 -31.20 1.47
N THR A 381 46.38 -30.42 0.94
CA THR A 381 46.66 -29.51 -0.18
C THR A 381 46.01 -28.17 0.12
N PHE A 382 46.60 -27.09 -0.36
CA PHE A 382 46.02 -25.76 -0.30
C PHE A 382 46.31 -24.99 -1.58
N SER A 383 45.44 -24.05 -1.91
CA SER A 383 45.74 -23.02 -2.89
C SER A 383 45.27 -21.66 -2.36
N ALA A 384 45.98 -20.62 -2.76
CA ALA A 384 45.58 -19.22 -2.51
C ALA A 384 45.85 -18.43 -3.79
N THR A 385 44.82 -17.81 -4.34
CA THR A 385 44.87 -17.09 -5.61
C THR A 385 44.24 -15.73 -5.45
N ALA A 386 44.97 -14.69 -5.77
CA ALA A 386 44.41 -13.35 -5.98
C ALA A 386 44.21 -13.14 -7.49
N LEU A 387 42.98 -12.79 -7.87
CA LEU A 387 42.59 -12.62 -9.26
C LEU A 387 42.12 -11.19 -9.49
N VAL A 388 42.80 -10.50 -10.42
CA VAL A 388 42.31 -9.22 -10.98
C VAL A 388 41.67 -9.52 -12.32
N SER A 389 40.39 -9.20 -12.46
CA SER A 389 39.64 -9.33 -13.70
C SER A 389 39.36 -7.94 -14.28
N VAL A 390 39.80 -7.72 -15.52
CA VAL A 390 39.60 -6.44 -16.24
C VAL A 390 38.77 -6.73 -17.49
N PRO A 391 37.51 -6.29 -17.54
CA PRO A 391 36.67 -6.47 -18.72
C PRO A 391 37.11 -5.52 -19.84
N LEU A 392 37.72 -6.06 -20.91
CA LEU A 392 38.16 -5.24 -22.04
C LEU A 392 37.05 -4.95 -23.04
N TRP A 393 36.22 -5.93 -23.30
CA TRP A 393 35.07 -5.80 -24.22
C TRP A 393 33.98 -6.80 -23.86
N LEU A 394 32.78 -6.31 -23.61
CA LEU A 394 31.61 -7.09 -23.17
C LEU A 394 30.50 -7.15 -24.24
N GLY A 395 30.83 -6.92 -25.53
CA GLY A 395 29.87 -7.05 -26.62
C GLY A 395 28.69 -6.09 -26.57
N GLY A 396 28.86 -4.89 -25.97
CA GLY A 396 27.78 -3.91 -25.81
C GLY A 396 26.91 -4.09 -24.57
N ARG A 397 27.18 -5.10 -23.72
CA ARG A 397 26.39 -5.38 -22.50
C ARG A 397 26.34 -4.17 -21.57
N THR A 398 27.47 -3.57 -21.27
CA THR A 398 27.53 -2.43 -20.33
C THR A 398 26.81 -1.20 -20.88
N GLU A 399 26.86 -0.94 -22.20
CA GLU A 399 26.11 0.11 -22.86
C GLU A 399 24.60 -0.11 -22.69
N GLY A 400 24.16 -1.36 -22.89
CA GLY A 400 22.77 -1.75 -22.66
C GLY A 400 22.35 -1.57 -21.19
N SER A 401 23.17 -2.05 -20.22
CA SER A 401 22.93 -1.88 -18.79
C SER A 401 22.81 -0.40 -18.40
N VAL A 402 23.68 0.46 -18.93
CA VAL A 402 23.62 1.91 -18.68
C VAL A 402 22.38 2.54 -19.30
N GLN A 403 21.97 2.14 -20.51
CA GLN A 403 20.73 2.65 -21.12
C GLN A 403 19.49 2.29 -20.30
N VAL A 404 19.40 1.06 -19.81
CA VAL A 404 18.31 0.61 -18.94
C VAL A 404 18.29 1.43 -17.65
N ALA A 405 19.43 1.59 -16.99
CA ALA A 405 19.54 2.35 -15.75
C ALA A 405 19.26 3.86 -15.95
N ASP A 406 19.70 4.45 -17.08
CA ASP A 406 19.39 5.85 -17.43
C ASP A 406 17.88 6.06 -17.69
N ALA A 407 17.21 5.10 -18.33
CA ALA A 407 15.77 5.15 -18.55
C ALA A 407 15.00 5.06 -17.23
N ALA A 408 15.38 4.13 -16.36
CA ALA A 408 14.80 3.99 -15.02
C ALA A 408 15.00 5.26 -14.17
N LEU A 409 16.18 5.86 -14.20
CA LEU A 409 16.45 7.11 -13.49
C LEU A 409 15.56 8.26 -13.97
N ARG A 410 15.39 8.41 -15.29
CA ARG A 410 14.50 9.43 -15.85
C ARG A 410 13.05 9.20 -15.47
N GLN A 411 12.61 7.94 -15.44
CA GLN A 411 11.27 7.59 -14.99
C GLN A 411 11.06 8.01 -13.53
N ARG A 412 12.01 7.67 -12.63
CA ARG A 412 11.92 8.06 -11.21
C ARG A 412 11.94 9.58 -11.00
N ALA A 413 12.70 10.30 -11.80
CA ALA A 413 12.69 11.77 -11.77
C ALA A 413 11.31 12.34 -12.16
N ALA A 414 10.68 11.82 -13.21
CA ALA A 414 9.35 12.24 -13.63
C ALA A 414 8.27 11.85 -12.60
N GLU A 415 8.36 10.66 -11.98
CA GLU A 415 7.47 10.22 -10.89
C GLU A 415 7.54 11.17 -9.68
N ARG A 416 8.76 11.60 -9.31
CA ARG A 416 8.97 12.58 -8.25
C ARG A 416 8.33 13.93 -8.57
N GLU A 417 8.51 14.45 -9.78
CA GLU A 417 7.88 15.70 -10.20
C GLU A 417 6.35 15.60 -10.18
N ASN A 418 5.79 14.50 -10.67
CA ASN A 418 4.36 14.24 -10.59
C ASN A 418 3.86 14.14 -9.14
N ALA A 419 4.63 13.52 -8.24
CA ALA A 419 4.29 13.47 -6.82
C ALA A 419 4.24 14.86 -6.19
N MET A 420 5.17 15.76 -6.52
CA MET A 420 5.14 17.15 -6.06
C MET A 420 3.88 17.89 -6.54
N GLY A 421 3.52 17.75 -7.83
CA GLY A 421 2.30 18.34 -8.37
C GLY A 421 1.03 17.79 -7.72
N ARG A 422 1.00 16.49 -7.43
CA ARG A 422 -0.10 15.86 -6.68
C ARG A 422 -0.22 16.42 -5.27
N VAL A 423 0.88 16.57 -4.54
CA VAL A 423 0.90 17.18 -3.19
C VAL A 423 0.36 18.60 -3.22
N GLU A 424 0.75 19.41 -4.19
CA GLU A 424 0.23 20.76 -4.35
C GLU A 424 -1.29 20.75 -4.56
N ALA A 425 -1.79 19.89 -5.43
CA ALA A 425 -3.23 19.76 -5.69
C ALA A 425 -4.01 19.29 -4.45
N GLU A 426 -3.48 18.29 -3.72
CA GLU A 426 -4.07 17.77 -2.49
C GLU A 426 -4.15 18.84 -1.38
N VAL A 427 -3.08 19.61 -1.16
CA VAL A 427 -3.07 20.67 -0.13
C VAL A 427 -4.07 21.78 -0.49
N ARG A 428 -4.07 22.25 -1.74
CA ARG A 428 -5.00 23.28 -2.20
C ARG A 428 -6.44 22.80 -2.12
N GLY A 429 -6.72 21.57 -2.55
CA GLY A 429 -8.04 20.94 -2.45
C GLY A 429 -8.52 20.84 -1.01
N ALA A 430 -7.68 20.31 -0.11
CA ALA A 430 -8.02 20.15 1.30
C ALA A 430 -8.31 21.48 2.00
N VAL A 431 -7.61 22.57 1.65
CA VAL A 431 -7.90 23.92 2.18
C VAL A 431 -9.26 24.40 1.69
N LEU A 432 -9.58 24.24 0.41
CA LEU A 432 -10.88 24.62 -0.15
C LEU A 432 -12.02 23.82 0.49
N ASP A 433 -11.85 22.50 0.63
CA ASP A 433 -12.84 21.62 1.25
C ASP A 433 -13.10 22.01 2.71
N MET A 434 -12.05 22.34 3.46
CA MET A 434 -12.17 22.74 4.85
C MET A 434 -12.86 24.11 5.00
N GLN A 435 -12.58 25.07 4.12
CA GLN A 435 -13.24 26.38 4.11
C GLN A 435 -14.72 26.24 3.75
N ALA A 436 -15.03 25.46 2.71
CA ALA A 436 -16.41 25.21 2.29
C ALA A 436 -17.21 24.50 3.38
N ALA A 437 -16.66 23.43 3.97
CA ALA A 437 -17.32 22.71 5.05
C ALA A 437 -17.52 23.55 6.31
N GLY A 438 -16.55 24.41 6.67
CA GLY A 438 -16.69 25.35 7.78
C GLY A 438 -17.81 26.37 7.58
N SER A 439 -17.91 26.95 6.38
CA SER A 439 -19.00 27.87 6.03
C SER A 439 -20.36 27.18 6.08
N GLN A 440 -20.42 25.93 5.62
CA GLN A 440 -21.68 25.15 5.66
C GLN A 440 -22.17 24.86 7.06
N VAL A 441 -21.29 24.58 8.03
CA VAL A 441 -21.70 24.37 9.43
C VAL A 441 -22.41 25.62 9.95
N SER A 442 -21.88 26.82 9.67
CA SER A 442 -22.50 28.08 10.10
C SER A 442 -23.90 28.26 9.49
N VAL A 443 -24.03 28.02 8.17
CA VAL A 443 -25.30 28.15 7.47
C VAL A 443 -26.32 27.10 7.95
N ALA A 444 -25.89 25.86 8.18
CA ALA A 444 -26.77 24.80 8.68
C ALA A 444 -27.25 25.08 10.11
N ASP A 445 -26.38 25.60 10.98
CA ASP A 445 -26.75 25.97 12.36
C ASP A 445 -27.78 27.14 12.38
N ASP A 446 -27.53 28.18 11.57
CA ASP A 446 -28.45 29.29 11.41
C ASP A 446 -29.82 28.80 10.86
N ASN A 447 -29.83 27.90 9.87
CA ASN A 447 -31.06 27.32 9.34
C ASN A 447 -31.84 26.51 10.40
N LEU A 448 -31.11 25.69 11.19
CA LEU A 448 -31.73 24.95 12.30
C LEU A 448 -32.38 25.88 13.34
N LYS A 449 -31.72 26.99 13.65
CA LYS A 449 -32.25 27.99 14.58
C LYS A 449 -33.55 28.59 14.04
N VAL A 450 -33.57 29.06 12.79
CA VAL A 450 -34.76 29.62 12.13
C VAL A 450 -35.88 28.58 12.02
N ALA A 451 -35.57 27.32 11.69
CA ALA A 451 -36.55 26.24 11.62
C ALA A 451 -37.21 25.98 12.99
N LYS A 452 -36.43 25.97 14.08
CA LYS A 452 -36.97 25.85 15.46
C LYS A 452 -37.86 27.03 15.85
N GLU A 453 -37.44 28.25 15.55
CA GLU A 453 -38.24 29.46 15.80
C GLU A 453 -39.55 29.39 15.03
N ASN A 454 -39.55 29.00 13.77
CA ASN A 454 -40.75 28.84 12.95
C ASN A 454 -41.68 27.76 13.51
N LEU A 455 -41.17 26.61 13.93
CA LEU A 455 -41.97 25.55 14.55
C LEU A 455 -42.69 26.08 15.82
N GLU A 456 -42.00 26.86 16.64
CA GLU A 456 -42.58 27.41 17.84
C GLU A 456 -43.70 28.42 17.52
N LEU A 457 -43.50 29.29 16.52
CA LEU A 457 -44.56 30.22 16.06
C LEU A 457 -45.79 29.49 15.51
N ILE A 458 -45.59 28.41 14.77
CA ILE A 458 -46.69 27.60 14.23
C ILE A 458 -47.45 26.87 15.35
N ARG A 459 -46.77 26.38 16.38
CA ARG A 459 -47.38 25.80 17.57
C ARG A 459 -48.28 26.83 18.29
N GLN A 460 -47.82 28.05 18.45
CA GLN A 460 -48.60 29.14 19.06
C GLN A 460 -49.81 29.50 18.20
N LYS A 461 -49.69 29.59 16.88
CA LYS A 461 -50.78 29.81 15.94
C LYS A 461 -51.84 28.69 16.00
N LEU A 462 -51.38 27.44 16.08
CA LEU A 462 -52.29 26.29 16.19
C LEU A 462 -53.08 26.33 17.50
N GLN A 463 -52.45 26.69 18.63
CA GLN A 463 -53.13 26.88 19.91
C GLN A 463 -54.15 28.02 19.87
N ALA A 464 -53.86 29.08 19.09
CA ALA A 464 -54.78 30.20 18.88
C ALA A 464 -55.88 29.90 17.83
N GLY A 465 -55.89 28.72 17.21
CA GLY A 465 -56.86 28.31 16.20
C GLY A 465 -56.74 28.99 14.84
N VAL A 466 -55.55 29.58 14.52
CA VAL A 466 -55.29 30.32 13.27
C VAL A 466 -54.31 29.60 12.34
N SER A 467 -53.95 28.36 12.64
CA SER A 467 -53.11 27.47 11.80
C SER A 467 -53.72 26.07 11.77
N ASP A 468 -53.28 25.24 10.83
CA ASP A 468 -53.72 23.85 10.70
C ASP A 468 -52.60 22.84 11.01
N ASN A 469 -52.99 21.58 11.12
CA ASN A 469 -52.03 20.48 11.38
C ASN A 469 -51.05 20.26 10.22
N VAL A 470 -51.33 20.76 9.00
CA VAL A 470 -50.42 20.60 7.85
C VAL A 470 -49.19 21.47 8.02
N GLU A 471 -49.41 22.75 8.40
CA GLU A 471 -48.31 23.68 8.68
C GLU A 471 -47.43 23.17 9.83
N LEU A 472 -48.03 22.57 10.87
CA LEU A 472 -47.26 22.00 11.99
C LEU A 472 -46.37 20.84 11.55
N VAL A 473 -46.91 19.89 10.77
CA VAL A 473 -46.15 18.74 10.26
C VAL A 473 -45.00 19.21 9.34
N GLN A 474 -45.27 20.18 8.45
CA GLN A 474 -44.24 20.76 7.58
C GLN A 474 -43.11 21.45 8.38
N ALA A 475 -43.46 22.19 9.43
CA ALA A 475 -42.46 22.83 10.28
C ALA A 475 -41.62 21.82 11.08
N GLN A 476 -42.23 20.72 11.51
CA GLN A 476 -41.48 19.63 12.16
C GLN A 476 -40.52 18.96 11.21
N GLU A 477 -40.93 18.67 9.98
CA GLU A 477 -40.09 18.10 8.96
C GLU A 477 -38.92 19.02 8.58
N ALA A 478 -39.18 20.35 8.55
CA ALA A 478 -38.13 21.34 8.35
C ALA A 478 -37.06 21.31 9.47
N VAL A 479 -37.50 21.20 10.74
CA VAL A 479 -36.57 21.07 11.88
C VAL A 479 -35.78 19.75 11.81
N ALA A 480 -36.44 18.63 11.52
CA ALA A 480 -35.78 17.34 11.38
C ALA A 480 -34.71 17.36 10.29
N THR A 481 -35.05 17.91 9.12
CA THR A 481 -34.11 18.06 8.01
C THR A 481 -32.95 18.99 8.36
N ALA A 482 -33.22 20.16 8.94
CA ALA A 482 -32.16 21.09 9.35
C ALA A 482 -31.23 20.51 10.41
N GLN A 483 -31.75 19.66 11.30
CA GLN A 483 -30.94 18.97 12.30
C GLN A 483 -29.98 17.95 11.66
N LEU A 484 -30.44 17.18 10.66
CA LEU A 484 -29.59 16.28 9.87
C LEU A 484 -28.55 17.05 9.06
N ASP A 485 -28.90 18.23 8.53
CA ASP A 485 -27.98 19.10 7.81
C ASP A 485 -26.81 19.55 8.69
N VAL A 486 -27.10 19.93 9.96
CA VAL A 486 -26.04 20.27 10.94
C VAL A 486 -25.11 19.07 11.19
N ILE A 487 -25.66 17.89 11.48
CA ILE A 487 -24.87 16.68 11.74
C ILE A 487 -23.97 16.36 10.54
N ASN A 488 -24.52 16.44 9.33
CA ASN A 488 -23.77 16.16 8.09
C ASN A 488 -22.67 17.20 7.85
N SER A 489 -22.95 18.47 8.09
CA SER A 489 -21.99 19.58 7.91
C SER A 489 -20.84 19.49 8.91
N VAL A 490 -21.11 19.15 10.17
CA VAL A 490 -20.08 18.91 11.21
C VAL A 490 -19.21 17.71 10.86
N LEU A 491 -19.83 16.62 10.40
CA LEU A 491 -19.08 15.45 9.89
C LEU A 491 -18.16 15.85 8.74
N ALA A 492 -18.67 16.56 7.73
CA ALA A 492 -17.89 17.00 6.58
C ALA A 492 -16.69 17.86 6.99
N HIS A 493 -16.90 18.78 7.93
CA HIS A 493 -15.85 19.65 8.43
C HIS A 493 -14.75 18.89 9.21
N ASN A 494 -15.13 17.96 10.07
CA ASN A 494 -14.17 17.18 10.85
C ASN A 494 -13.37 16.20 9.97
N VAL A 495 -13.99 15.60 8.95
CA VAL A 495 -13.29 14.78 7.97
C VAL A 495 -12.35 15.63 7.09
N ALA A 496 -12.78 16.84 6.69
CA ALA A 496 -11.91 17.77 5.96
C ALA A 496 -10.66 18.17 6.77
N LYS A 497 -10.78 18.33 8.09
CA LYS A 497 -9.64 18.57 8.98
C LYS A 497 -8.63 17.42 8.98
N LEU A 498 -9.13 16.17 9.05
CA LEU A 498 -8.25 15.00 8.96
C LEU A 498 -7.60 14.87 7.59
N ALA A 499 -8.35 15.15 6.52
CA ALA A 499 -7.82 15.16 5.16
C ALA A 499 -6.73 16.24 4.98
N PHE A 500 -6.93 17.42 5.58
CA PHE A 500 -5.95 18.49 5.59
C PHE A 500 -4.68 18.10 6.39
N ALA A 501 -4.85 17.50 7.59
CA ALA A 501 -3.71 16.98 8.36
C ALA A 501 -2.91 15.93 7.55
N ARG A 502 -3.60 15.06 6.79
CA ARG A 502 -2.97 14.10 5.86
C ARG A 502 -2.25 14.80 4.70
N ALA A 503 -2.87 15.83 4.12
CA ALA A 503 -2.26 16.59 3.03
C ALA A 503 -0.96 17.28 3.46
N LEU A 504 -0.82 17.65 4.73
CA LEU A 504 0.40 18.18 5.31
C LEU A 504 1.43 17.10 5.69
N GLY A 505 1.03 15.82 5.80
CA GLY A 505 1.86 14.73 6.30
C GLY A 505 1.97 14.70 7.82
N GLU A 506 0.96 15.16 8.52
CA GLU A 506 0.92 15.29 9.99
C GLU A 506 -0.24 14.52 10.64
N ALA A 507 -0.98 13.74 9.87
CA ALA A 507 -2.17 13.06 10.40
C ALA A 507 -1.82 12.13 11.57
N ALA A 508 -0.79 11.31 11.46
CA ALA A 508 -0.42 10.37 12.51
C ALA A 508 0.10 11.06 13.79
N SER A 509 0.72 12.22 13.67
CA SER A 509 1.33 12.92 14.81
C SER A 509 0.39 13.94 15.46
N ASN A 510 -0.44 14.63 14.68
CA ASN A 510 -1.14 15.85 15.11
C ASN A 510 -2.66 15.82 14.96
N TRP A 511 -3.29 14.68 14.61
CA TRP A 511 -4.75 14.58 14.42
C TRP A 511 -5.57 15.12 15.62
N ARG A 512 -5.07 14.93 16.87
CA ARG A 512 -5.73 15.44 18.07
C ARG A 512 -5.87 16.97 18.06
N THR A 513 -4.81 17.66 17.62
CA THR A 513 -4.80 19.12 17.51
C THR A 513 -5.83 19.61 16.49
N TYR A 514 -5.94 18.92 15.35
CA TYR A 514 -6.90 19.27 14.29
C TYR A 514 -8.34 19.05 14.73
N LEU A 515 -8.63 17.96 15.42
CA LEU A 515 -9.97 17.67 15.94
C LEU A 515 -10.27 18.33 17.29
N LYS A 516 -9.29 19.00 17.91
CA LYS A 516 -9.39 19.60 19.26
C LYS A 516 -9.88 18.62 20.33
N ILE A 517 -9.35 17.40 20.26
CA ILE A 517 -9.61 16.36 21.26
C ILE A 517 -8.47 16.35 22.27
N PRO A 518 -8.78 16.26 23.60
CA PRO A 518 -7.79 16.30 24.66
C PRO A 518 -6.80 15.12 24.64
#